data_c7a277bd2b6da902a88cbddda4eef4d6
#
_entry.id   c7a277bd2b6da902a88cbddda4eef4d6
#
_cell.length_a   1.000
_cell.length_b   1.000
_cell.length_c   1.000
_cell.angle_alpha   90.00
_cell.angle_beta   90.00
_cell.angle_gamma   90.00
#
_symmetry.space_group_name_H-M   'P 1'
#
loop_
_entity.id
_entity.type
_entity.pdbx_description
1 polymer ?
#
loop_
_entity_poly.entity_id
_entity_poly.type
_entity_poly.pdbx_seq_one_letter_code
_entity_poly.pdbx_strand_id
1 'polypeptide(L)'
;LELKPPNLTLILDNLALPILLILALALTAWRWRQGRHVPLDTRFLLLLAVLTVPGFYLSKRLIEYALPFTLLALATVYRDHLGARPLRLHLALSGLALLLGLSLMPIMVNYYVLAGHPIPRQFAAWARERLPPGTHIANFCWDDFPHVFFAAPEYVYSYGLDPMFAYAADPERATRIAHILTGREPMPLAPDLMELLQSRLVFIGLTQPQVARSLAMNRCAIAYQGVDGWCFDLAAPPVDHGLPPPNARAGSGSPQRPP
;
A
#
# COMPACT_ATOMS: atom_id res chain seq x y z
N LEU A 1 -5.92 0.56 -7.79
CA LEU A 1 -6.24 0.64 -6.35
C LEU A 1 -5.51 1.78 -5.64
N GLU A 2 -4.31 2.14 -6.05
CA GLU A 2 -3.48 3.18 -5.44
C GLU A 2 -3.91 4.62 -5.77
N LEU A 3 -4.61 4.82 -6.87
CA LEU A 3 -5.15 6.11 -7.28
C LEU A 3 -6.46 6.48 -6.58
N LYS A 4 -6.92 5.67 -5.62
CA LYS A 4 -8.10 6.02 -4.84
C LYS A 4 -7.82 7.19 -3.89
N PRO A 5 -8.79 8.08 -3.66
CA PRO A 5 -8.65 9.10 -2.64
C PRO A 5 -8.46 8.45 -1.26
N PRO A 6 -7.76 9.12 -0.34
CA PRO A 6 -7.60 8.66 1.03
C PRO A 6 -8.96 8.56 1.74
N ASN A 7 -9.08 7.61 2.67
CA ASN A 7 -10.23 7.55 3.55
C ASN A 7 -10.17 8.68 4.62
N LEU A 8 -11.28 8.93 5.30
CA LEU A 8 -11.37 10.01 6.29
C LEU A 8 -10.31 9.87 7.40
N THR A 9 -10.03 8.66 7.87
CA THR A 9 -9.02 8.41 8.90
C THR A 9 -7.64 8.85 8.42
N LEU A 10 -7.23 8.45 7.22
CA LEU A 10 -5.93 8.83 6.65
C LEU A 10 -5.84 10.35 6.43
N ILE A 11 -6.94 11.02 6.09
CA ILE A 11 -7.01 12.48 5.98
C ILE A 11 -6.78 13.12 7.35
N LEU A 12 -7.48 12.65 8.40
CA LEU A 12 -7.37 13.19 9.75
C LEU A 12 -5.97 12.96 10.32
N ASP A 13 -5.40 11.78 10.11
CA ASP A 13 -4.05 11.43 10.55
C ASP A 13 -2.96 12.31 9.88
N ASN A 14 -3.27 12.88 8.72
CA ASN A 14 -2.32 13.71 7.96
C ASN A 14 -2.71 15.21 7.91
N LEU A 15 -3.58 15.68 8.78
CA LEU A 15 -3.94 17.12 8.89
C LEU A 15 -2.73 18.04 9.16
N ALA A 16 -1.64 17.49 9.70
CA ALA A 16 -0.41 18.24 9.89
C ALA A 16 0.18 18.77 8.57
N LEU A 17 0.04 18.03 7.45
CA LEU A 17 0.57 18.43 6.16
C LEU A 17 0.00 19.76 5.63
N PRO A 18 -1.33 19.94 5.50
CA PRO A 18 -1.88 21.23 5.08
C PRO A 18 -1.60 22.35 6.07
N ILE A 19 -1.56 22.06 7.38
CA ILE A 19 -1.21 23.05 8.41
C ILE A 19 0.23 23.54 8.21
N LEU A 20 1.18 22.64 8.01
CA LEU A 20 2.59 22.98 7.76
C LEU A 20 2.75 23.75 6.43
N LEU A 21 2.02 23.37 5.38
CA LEU A 21 2.02 24.09 4.13
C LEU A 21 1.47 25.52 4.30
N ILE A 22 0.33 25.69 4.98
CA ILE A 22 -0.27 27.00 5.26
C ILE A 22 0.73 27.87 6.05
N LEU A 23 1.40 27.30 7.05
CA LEU A 23 2.42 28.00 7.83
C LEU A 23 3.59 28.46 6.92
N ALA A 24 4.11 27.58 6.08
CA ALA A 24 5.19 27.91 5.15
C ALA A 24 4.79 29.04 4.18
N LEU A 25 3.57 28.98 3.63
CA LEU A 25 3.02 30.00 2.75
C LEU A 25 2.81 31.33 3.48
N ALA A 26 2.27 31.31 4.69
CA ALA A 26 2.05 32.52 5.51
C ALA A 26 3.38 33.23 5.85
N LEU A 27 4.40 32.47 6.26
CA LEU A 27 5.74 32.99 6.53
C LEU A 27 6.39 33.58 5.27
N THR A 28 6.21 32.92 4.13
CA THR A 28 6.75 33.42 2.84
C THR A 28 6.03 34.70 2.40
N ALA A 29 4.70 34.75 2.51
CA ALA A 29 3.89 35.93 2.21
C ALA A 29 4.25 37.12 3.15
N TRP A 30 4.47 36.83 4.42
CA TRP A 30 4.92 37.86 5.38
C TRP A 30 6.29 38.42 4.99
N ARG A 31 7.25 37.57 4.63
CA ARG A 31 8.56 37.98 4.13
C ARG A 31 8.43 38.88 2.91
N TRP A 32 7.60 38.49 1.93
CA TRP A 32 7.36 39.24 0.72
C TRP A 32 6.76 40.64 1.02
N ARG A 33 5.79 40.71 1.95
CA ARG A 33 5.21 42.00 2.40
C ARG A 33 6.24 42.92 3.05
N GLN A 34 7.33 42.38 3.59
CA GLN A 34 8.45 43.16 4.14
C GLN A 34 9.43 43.60 3.04
N GLY A 35 9.13 43.41 1.76
CA GLY A 35 10.02 43.77 0.63
C GLY A 35 11.25 42.84 0.52
N ARG A 36 11.30 41.72 1.27
CA ARG A 36 12.43 40.81 1.26
C ARG A 36 12.29 39.81 0.12
N HIS A 37 13.37 39.61 -0.65
CA HIS A 37 13.38 38.62 -1.72
C HIS A 37 13.22 37.18 -1.16
N VAL A 38 12.38 36.37 -1.82
CA VAL A 38 12.25 34.95 -1.56
C VAL A 38 13.17 34.20 -2.53
N PRO A 39 14.13 33.41 -2.05
CA PRO A 39 15.05 32.66 -2.88
C PRO A 39 14.35 31.69 -3.85
N LEU A 40 14.99 31.36 -4.97
CA LEU A 40 14.39 30.53 -6.01
C LEU A 40 14.13 29.09 -5.54
N ASP A 41 15.08 28.53 -4.77
CA ASP A 41 14.94 27.21 -4.16
C ASP A 41 13.71 27.11 -3.23
N THR A 42 13.48 28.14 -2.40
CA THR A 42 12.30 28.23 -1.53
C THR A 42 11.00 28.29 -2.35
N ARG A 43 10.97 29.10 -3.43
CA ARG A 43 9.78 29.18 -4.31
C ARG A 43 9.49 27.86 -4.99
N PHE A 44 10.54 27.20 -5.49
CA PHE A 44 10.41 25.91 -6.17
C PHE A 44 9.89 24.81 -5.24
N LEU A 45 10.43 24.70 -4.02
CA LEU A 45 9.98 23.74 -3.03
C LEU A 45 8.54 24.02 -2.55
N LEU A 46 8.18 25.31 -2.38
CA LEU A 46 6.78 25.68 -2.06
C LEU A 46 5.83 25.29 -3.20
N LEU A 47 6.22 25.50 -4.46
CA LEU A 47 5.40 25.08 -5.60
C LEU A 47 5.18 23.55 -5.59
N LEU A 48 6.23 22.76 -5.38
CA LEU A 48 6.12 21.32 -5.28
C LEU A 48 5.21 20.90 -4.12
N ALA A 49 5.34 21.54 -2.94
CA ALA A 49 4.47 21.28 -1.80
C ALA A 49 3.00 21.65 -2.10
N VAL A 50 2.76 22.80 -2.73
CA VAL A 50 1.40 23.25 -3.14
C VAL A 50 0.77 22.31 -4.15
N LEU A 51 1.53 21.69 -5.02
CA LEU A 51 1.01 20.73 -6.00
C LEU A 51 0.75 19.35 -5.36
N THR A 52 1.64 18.90 -4.47
CA THR A 52 1.59 17.53 -3.94
C THR A 52 0.65 17.39 -2.75
N VAL A 53 0.52 18.40 -1.88
CA VAL A 53 -0.40 18.34 -0.73
C VAL A 53 -1.87 18.25 -1.16
N PRO A 54 -2.42 19.09 -2.05
CA PRO A 54 -3.76 18.87 -2.57
C PRO A 54 -3.89 17.57 -3.37
N GLY A 55 -2.84 17.19 -4.12
CA GLY A 55 -2.81 15.93 -4.87
C GLY A 55 -2.97 14.69 -3.96
N PHE A 56 -2.50 14.75 -2.71
CA PHE A 56 -2.72 13.68 -1.72
C PHE A 56 -4.21 13.40 -1.51
N TYR A 57 -5.09 14.39 -1.54
CA TYR A 57 -6.53 14.20 -1.41
C TYR A 57 -7.17 13.57 -2.65
N LEU A 58 -6.48 13.58 -3.79
CA LEU A 58 -6.89 12.88 -5.01
C LEU A 58 -6.33 11.47 -5.07
N SER A 59 -5.11 11.27 -4.57
CA SER A 59 -4.42 9.99 -4.55
C SER A 59 -3.55 9.85 -3.30
N LYS A 60 -3.83 8.84 -2.48
CA LYS A 60 -3.07 8.55 -1.26
C LYS A 60 -1.56 8.35 -1.51
N ARG A 61 -1.16 7.94 -2.72
CA ARG A 61 0.24 7.74 -3.09
C ARG A 61 1.04 9.04 -3.09
N LEU A 62 0.39 10.18 -3.31
CA LEU A 62 1.07 11.47 -3.33
C LEU A 62 1.58 11.93 -1.95
N ILE A 63 1.22 11.22 -0.86
CA ILE A 63 1.78 11.48 0.48
C ILE A 63 3.30 11.29 0.51
N GLU A 64 3.82 10.33 -0.27
CA GLU A 64 5.26 10.04 -0.36
C GLU A 64 6.07 11.23 -0.88
N TYR A 65 5.42 12.11 -1.64
CA TYR A 65 5.99 13.35 -2.18
C TYR A 65 5.59 14.58 -1.36
N ALA A 66 4.33 14.62 -0.90
CA ALA A 66 3.78 15.76 -0.15
C ALA A 66 4.56 16.01 1.15
N LEU A 67 4.88 14.95 1.88
CA LEU A 67 5.61 15.07 3.16
C LEU A 67 7.02 15.63 2.98
N PRO A 68 7.92 15.04 2.16
CA PRO A 68 9.28 15.57 2.00
C PRO A 68 9.29 16.98 1.39
N PHE A 69 8.46 17.28 0.40
CA PHE A 69 8.44 18.63 -0.17
C PHE A 69 7.93 19.67 0.82
N THR A 70 6.94 19.37 1.61
CA THR A 70 6.43 20.27 2.66
C THR A 70 7.49 20.53 3.73
N LEU A 71 8.19 19.49 4.18
CA LEU A 71 9.26 19.64 5.17
C LEU A 71 10.46 20.43 4.64
N LEU A 72 10.87 20.16 3.38
CA LEU A 72 11.96 20.90 2.72
C LEU A 72 11.56 22.36 2.49
N ALA A 73 10.33 22.64 2.05
CA ALA A 73 9.83 24.00 1.89
C ALA A 73 9.84 24.73 3.23
N LEU A 74 9.35 24.10 4.29
CA LEU A 74 9.36 24.69 5.63
C LEU A 74 10.79 24.93 6.14
N ALA A 75 11.71 24.01 5.92
CA ALA A 75 13.12 24.16 6.32
C ALA A 75 13.80 25.33 5.59
N THR A 76 13.54 25.53 4.29
CA THR A 76 14.10 26.68 3.54
C THR A 76 13.49 27.99 3.97
N VAL A 77 12.16 28.04 4.18
CA VAL A 77 11.48 29.22 4.74
C VAL A 77 12.00 29.53 6.13
N TYR A 78 12.23 28.53 6.98
CA TYR A 78 12.82 28.67 8.30
C TYR A 78 14.24 29.24 8.23
N ARG A 79 15.12 28.67 7.40
CA ARG A 79 16.47 29.19 7.14
C ARG A 79 16.44 30.67 6.76
N ASP A 80 15.55 31.04 5.83
CA ASP A 80 15.47 32.38 5.29
C ASP A 80 14.90 33.40 6.29
N HIS A 81 14.05 32.97 7.22
CA HIS A 81 13.43 33.85 8.22
C HIS A 81 14.28 34.04 9.46
N LEU A 82 14.99 33.03 9.88
CA LEU A 82 15.55 32.94 11.22
C LEU A 82 17.07 33.05 11.28
N GLY A 83 17.75 33.10 10.13
CA GLY A 83 19.22 33.15 10.08
C GLY A 83 19.89 34.22 10.94
N ALA A 84 19.17 35.31 11.28
CA ALA A 84 19.64 36.38 12.17
C ALA A 84 18.96 36.40 13.55
N ARG A 85 18.15 35.40 13.90
CA ARG A 85 17.39 35.35 15.15
C ARG A 85 18.14 34.67 16.28
N PRO A 86 17.79 34.94 17.57
CA PRO A 86 18.48 34.36 18.71
C PRO A 86 18.36 32.84 18.74
N LEU A 87 19.42 32.17 19.15
CA LEU A 87 19.56 30.69 19.22
C LEU A 87 18.35 30.03 19.92
N ARG A 88 17.78 30.66 20.93
CA ARG A 88 16.60 30.14 21.68
C ARG A 88 15.39 29.90 20.77
N LEU A 89 15.14 30.79 19.78
CA LEU A 89 14.04 30.60 18.84
C LEU A 89 14.31 29.45 17.86
N HIS A 90 15.56 29.31 17.42
CA HIS A 90 15.96 28.15 16.58
C HIS A 90 15.74 26.84 17.34
N LEU A 91 16.17 26.77 18.59
CA LEU A 91 15.98 25.59 19.42
C LEU A 91 14.50 25.26 19.66
N ALA A 92 13.68 26.29 19.94
CA ALA A 92 12.24 26.11 20.16
C ALA A 92 11.53 25.57 18.92
N LEU A 93 11.82 26.14 17.73
CA LEU A 93 11.18 25.70 16.49
C LEU A 93 11.71 24.35 16.00
N SER A 94 13.00 24.06 16.20
CA SER A 94 13.57 22.73 15.91
C SER A 94 12.99 21.68 16.87
N GLY A 95 12.81 22.02 18.14
CA GLY A 95 12.13 21.16 19.12
C GLY A 95 10.68 20.89 18.73
N LEU A 96 9.95 21.91 18.29
CA LEU A 96 8.57 21.75 17.80
C LEU A 96 8.52 20.87 16.55
N ALA A 97 9.41 21.08 15.58
CA ALA A 97 9.49 20.26 14.38
C ALA A 97 9.83 18.79 14.71
N LEU A 98 10.74 18.58 15.67
CA LEU A 98 11.08 17.24 16.17
C LEU A 98 9.87 16.59 16.84
N LEU A 99 9.16 17.31 17.71
CA LEU A 99 7.95 16.79 18.37
C LEU A 99 6.86 16.45 17.37
N LEU A 100 6.64 17.27 16.34
CA LEU A 100 5.71 16.96 15.24
C LEU A 100 6.17 15.74 14.44
N GLY A 101 7.46 15.62 14.14
CA GLY A 101 8.03 14.44 13.49
C GLY A 101 7.85 13.17 14.32
N LEU A 102 8.12 13.24 15.62
CA LEU A 102 7.91 12.12 16.54
C LEU A 102 6.43 11.77 16.71
N SER A 103 5.51 12.74 16.65
CA SER A 103 4.07 12.47 16.70
C SER A 103 3.55 11.77 15.44
N LEU A 104 4.21 11.95 14.30
CA LEU A 104 3.90 11.24 13.06
C LEU A 104 4.53 9.84 13.00
N MET A 105 5.58 9.58 13.80
CA MET A 105 6.29 8.31 13.82
C MET A 105 5.41 7.10 14.16
N PRO A 106 4.47 7.14 15.13
CA PRO A 106 3.55 6.03 15.37
C PRO A 106 2.65 5.71 14.17
N ILE A 107 2.24 6.73 13.42
CA ILE A 107 1.43 6.56 12.20
C ILE A 107 2.25 5.83 11.14
N MET A 108 3.51 6.26 10.94
CA MET A 108 4.42 5.61 10.01
C MET A 108 4.77 4.18 10.46
N VAL A 109 5.04 3.98 11.76
CA VAL A 109 5.31 2.64 12.31
C VAL A 109 4.07 1.74 12.20
N ASN A 110 2.87 2.21 12.53
CA ASN A 110 1.65 1.45 12.33
C ASN A 110 1.40 1.12 10.87
N TYR A 111 1.60 2.09 9.98
CA TYR A 111 1.34 1.89 8.55
C TYR A 111 2.37 0.97 7.88
N TYR A 112 3.67 1.09 8.23
CA TYR A 112 4.73 0.35 7.55
C TYR A 112 5.24 -0.88 8.31
N VAL A 113 5.08 -0.92 9.63
CA VAL A 113 5.63 -2.01 10.46
C VAL A 113 4.54 -2.89 11.05
N LEU A 114 3.45 -2.33 11.58
CA LEU A 114 2.41 -3.10 12.28
C LEU A 114 1.24 -3.48 11.36
N ALA A 115 0.89 -2.66 10.37
CA ALA A 115 0.08 -3.10 9.23
C ALA A 115 0.91 -3.88 8.22
N GLY A 116 2.22 -3.98 8.49
CA GLY A 116 3.20 -4.65 7.67
C GLY A 116 2.84 -6.10 7.44
N HIS A 117 2.89 -6.49 6.20
CA HIS A 117 2.79 -7.88 5.79
C HIS A 117 3.91 -8.64 6.49
N PRO A 118 3.64 -9.66 7.29
CA PRO A 118 4.70 -10.44 7.90
C PRO A 118 5.58 -11.01 6.78
N ILE A 119 6.89 -10.91 6.95
CA ILE A 119 7.82 -11.59 6.04
C ILE A 119 7.50 -13.08 6.11
N PRO A 120 7.13 -13.75 4.99
CA PRO A 120 6.62 -15.10 5.00
C PRO A 120 7.75 -16.13 5.19
N ARG A 121 8.35 -16.14 6.37
CA ARG A 121 9.50 -17.00 6.69
C ARG A 121 9.14 -18.49 6.76
N GLN A 122 7.94 -18.82 7.27
CA GLN A 122 7.50 -20.20 7.35
C GLN A 122 7.16 -20.74 5.97
N PHE A 123 6.49 -19.94 5.13
CA PHE A 123 6.30 -20.27 3.72
C PHE A 123 7.64 -20.48 3.00
N ALA A 124 8.61 -19.58 3.19
CA ALA A 124 9.92 -19.69 2.57
C ALA A 124 10.66 -20.97 2.99
N ALA A 125 10.59 -21.35 4.27
CA ALA A 125 11.16 -22.61 4.75
C ALA A 125 10.48 -23.83 4.12
N TRP A 126 9.15 -23.84 4.09
CA TRP A 126 8.37 -24.90 3.44
C TRP A 126 8.70 -25.01 1.94
N ALA A 127 8.81 -23.87 1.24
CA ALA A 127 9.10 -23.84 -0.18
C ALA A 127 10.48 -24.43 -0.47
N ARG A 128 11.51 -24.05 0.29
CA ARG A 128 12.88 -24.60 0.14
C ARG A 128 12.94 -26.11 0.36
N GLU A 129 12.11 -26.65 1.25
CA GLU A 129 12.04 -28.08 1.54
C GLU A 129 11.33 -28.87 0.42
N ARG A 130 10.34 -28.25 -0.25
CA ARG A 130 9.39 -28.94 -1.12
C ARG A 130 9.50 -28.62 -2.60
N LEU A 131 10.07 -27.47 -2.94
CA LEU A 131 10.08 -26.96 -4.30
C LEU A 131 11.52 -26.77 -4.80
N PRO A 132 11.82 -27.13 -6.05
CA PRO A 132 13.11 -26.82 -6.65
C PRO A 132 13.28 -25.29 -6.83
N PRO A 133 14.53 -24.76 -6.70
CA PRO A 133 14.82 -23.36 -7.03
C PRO A 133 14.37 -23.05 -8.48
N GLY A 134 13.94 -21.79 -8.69
CA GLY A 134 13.40 -21.36 -9.98
C GLY A 134 11.94 -21.76 -10.22
N THR A 135 11.28 -22.46 -9.28
CA THR A 135 9.84 -22.72 -9.38
C THR A 135 9.08 -21.41 -9.48
N HIS A 136 8.13 -21.34 -10.44
CA HIS A 136 7.25 -20.20 -10.57
C HIS A 136 6.10 -20.28 -9.56
N ILE A 137 5.98 -19.28 -8.72
CA ILE A 137 4.95 -19.12 -7.70
C ILE A 137 4.22 -17.81 -7.99
N ALA A 138 2.97 -17.88 -8.42
CA ALA A 138 2.18 -16.69 -8.64
C ALA A 138 1.86 -16.02 -7.30
N ASN A 139 2.15 -14.72 -7.17
CA ASN A 139 1.59 -13.88 -6.11
C ASN A 139 0.41 -13.11 -6.70
N PHE A 140 -0.75 -13.24 -6.09
CA PHE A 140 -1.97 -12.60 -6.61
C PHE A 140 -1.96 -11.08 -6.40
N CYS A 141 -1.32 -10.63 -5.33
CA CYS A 141 -1.21 -9.22 -5.00
C CYS A 141 0.25 -8.76 -5.15
N TRP A 142 0.44 -7.63 -5.80
CA TRP A 142 1.77 -7.03 -5.94
C TRP A 142 2.37 -6.62 -4.57
N ASP A 143 1.53 -6.29 -3.58
CA ASP A 143 1.95 -5.97 -2.21
C ASP A 143 2.67 -7.15 -1.54
N ASP A 144 2.35 -8.38 -1.92
CA ASP A 144 3.01 -9.58 -1.38
C ASP A 144 4.43 -9.77 -1.95
N PHE A 145 4.69 -9.25 -3.17
CA PHE A 145 5.95 -9.49 -3.88
C PHE A 145 7.20 -9.11 -3.09
N PRO A 146 7.33 -7.91 -2.51
CA PRO A 146 8.56 -7.54 -1.78
C PRO A 146 8.84 -8.50 -0.63
N HIS A 147 7.80 -8.98 0.04
CA HIS A 147 7.91 -9.85 1.21
C HIS A 147 8.29 -11.27 0.84
N VAL A 148 7.63 -11.85 -0.19
CA VAL A 148 7.96 -13.21 -0.64
C VAL A 148 9.32 -13.24 -1.32
N PHE A 149 9.66 -12.23 -2.12
CA PHE A 149 10.96 -12.13 -2.78
C PHE A 149 12.09 -11.97 -1.75
N PHE A 150 11.90 -11.14 -0.72
CA PHE A 150 12.88 -11.00 0.37
C PHE A 150 13.06 -12.30 1.15
N ALA A 151 11.98 -13.05 1.38
CA ALA A 151 12.02 -14.30 2.14
C ALA A 151 12.60 -15.47 1.34
N ALA A 152 12.35 -15.51 0.03
CA ALA A 152 12.70 -16.63 -0.85
C ALA A 152 13.03 -16.14 -2.28
N PRO A 153 14.17 -15.44 -2.47
CA PRO A 153 14.56 -14.84 -3.74
C PRO A 153 14.93 -15.87 -4.82
N GLU A 154 15.09 -17.12 -4.47
CA GLU A 154 15.41 -18.23 -5.36
C GLU A 154 14.24 -18.67 -6.25
N TYR A 155 13.02 -18.17 -6.04
CA TYR A 155 11.83 -18.49 -6.83
C TYR A 155 11.46 -17.37 -7.80
N VAL A 156 10.64 -17.70 -8.80
CA VAL A 156 10.12 -16.74 -9.78
C VAL A 156 8.70 -16.35 -9.37
N TYR A 157 8.40 -15.06 -9.41
CA TYR A 157 7.10 -14.52 -9.02
C TYR A 157 6.41 -13.81 -10.19
N SER A 158 5.07 -13.89 -10.26
CA SER A 158 4.29 -13.33 -11.38
C SER A 158 4.21 -11.80 -11.35
N TYR A 159 4.08 -11.22 -10.16
CA TYR A 159 3.98 -9.77 -9.99
C TYR A 159 5.24 -9.23 -9.33
N GLY A 160 5.84 -8.23 -9.99
CA GLY A 160 6.95 -7.46 -9.45
C GLY A 160 6.46 -6.23 -8.65
N LEU A 161 7.24 -5.17 -8.72
CA LEU A 161 7.11 -3.99 -7.86
C LEU A 161 5.91 -3.08 -8.18
N ASP A 162 5.38 -3.10 -9.40
CA ASP A 162 4.29 -2.21 -9.82
C ASP A 162 3.35 -2.93 -10.80
N PRO A 163 2.03 -2.95 -10.51
CA PRO A 163 1.03 -3.53 -11.43
C PRO A 163 1.03 -2.90 -12.82
N MET A 164 1.52 -1.67 -12.98
CA MET A 164 1.60 -1.01 -14.27
C MET A 164 2.55 -1.72 -15.25
N PHE A 165 3.59 -2.40 -14.77
CA PHE A 165 4.46 -3.22 -15.62
C PHE A 165 3.71 -4.42 -16.19
N ALA A 166 2.89 -5.10 -15.36
CA ALA A 166 2.06 -6.20 -15.83
C ALA A 166 1.01 -5.70 -16.84
N TYR A 167 0.39 -4.53 -16.57
CA TYR A 167 -0.55 -3.92 -17.48
C TYR A 167 0.09 -3.50 -18.81
N ALA A 168 1.31 -2.97 -18.80
CA ALA A 168 2.05 -2.61 -20.01
C ALA A 168 2.45 -3.83 -20.84
N ALA A 169 2.74 -4.97 -20.19
CA ALA A 169 3.11 -6.21 -20.86
C ALA A 169 1.90 -6.95 -21.44
N ASP A 170 0.80 -7.03 -20.70
CA ASP A 170 -0.44 -7.73 -21.07
C ASP A 170 -1.64 -7.03 -20.41
N PRO A 171 -2.24 -6.00 -21.06
CA PRO A 171 -3.35 -5.24 -20.51
C PRO A 171 -4.59 -6.07 -20.21
N GLU A 172 -4.91 -7.05 -21.06
CA GLU A 172 -6.10 -7.87 -20.92
C GLU A 172 -6.00 -8.77 -19.68
N ARG A 173 -4.89 -9.49 -19.57
CA ARG A 173 -4.59 -10.35 -18.43
C ARG A 173 -4.52 -9.57 -17.12
N ALA A 174 -3.80 -8.45 -17.09
CA ALA A 174 -3.67 -7.60 -15.90
C ALA A 174 -5.04 -7.03 -15.46
N THR A 175 -5.87 -6.60 -16.41
CA THR A 175 -7.23 -6.12 -16.13
C THR A 175 -8.09 -7.23 -15.55
N ARG A 176 -8.06 -8.43 -16.12
CA ARG A 176 -8.83 -9.57 -15.62
C ARG A 176 -8.43 -9.97 -14.21
N ILE A 177 -7.14 -10.02 -13.90
CA ILE A 177 -6.64 -10.27 -12.53
C ILE A 177 -7.12 -9.17 -11.57
N ALA A 178 -7.08 -7.89 -11.97
CA ALA A 178 -7.57 -6.80 -11.16
C ALA A 178 -9.09 -6.88 -10.91
N HIS A 179 -9.88 -7.33 -11.88
CA HIS A 179 -11.32 -7.57 -11.73
C HIS A 179 -11.62 -8.69 -10.74
N ILE A 180 -10.86 -9.78 -10.80
CA ILE A 180 -10.98 -10.90 -9.84
C ILE A 180 -10.65 -10.40 -8.42
N LEU A 181 -9.52 -9.71 -8.24
CA LEU A 181 -9.11 -9.16 -6.95
C LEU A 181 -10.11 -8.17 -6.35
N THR A 182 -10.78 -7.41 -7.20
CA THR A 182 -11.78 -6.42 -6.76
C THR A 182 -13.19 -6.98 -6.66
N GLY A 183 -13.39 -8.27 -6.96
CA GLY A 183 -14.69 -8.94 -6.93
C GLY A 183 -15.64 -8.53 -8.08
N ARG A 184 -15.11 -7.90 -9.13
CA ARG A 184 -15.87 -7.58 -10.35
C ARG A 184 -16.09 -8.79 -11.24
N GLU A 185 -15.17 -9.74 -11.20
CA GLU A 185 -15.28 -11.05 -11.79
C GLU A 185 -15.22 -12.13 -10.71
N PRO A 186 -15.95 -13.22 -10.85
CA PRO A 186 -15.84 -14.35 -9.94
C PRO A 186 -14.45 -14.99 -10.07
N MET A 187 -13.99 -15.62 -8.99
CA MET A 187 -12.75 -16.41 -8.99
C MET A 187 -12.89 -17.57 -9.99
N PRO A 188 -12.01 -17.69 -11.00
CA PRO A 188 -12.04 -18.80 -11.96
C PRO A 188 -11.80 -20.15 -11.28
N LEU A 189 -12.15 -21.23 -11.96
CA LEU A 189 -11.76 -22.58 -11.55
C LEU A 189 -10.24 -22.76 -11.68
N ALA A 190 -9.70 -23.76 -10.97
CA ALA A 190 -8.25 -23.97 -10.91
C ALA A 190 -7.55 -24.07 -12.28
N PRO A 191 -8.07 -24.78 -13.32
CA PRO A 191 -7.43 -24.83 -14.63
C PRO A 191 -7.33 -23.46 -15.32
N ASP A 192 -8.44 -22.70 -15.32
CA ASP A 192 -8.48 -21.38 -15.96
C ASP A 192 -7.61 -20.36 -15.19
N LEU A 193 -7.55 -20.51 -13.87
CA LEU A 193 -6.71 -19.69 -13.02
C LEU A 193 -5.22 -20.00 -13.24
N MET A 194 -4.88 -21.27 -13.40
CA MET A 194 -3.51 -21.70 -13.70
C MET A 194 -3.04 -21.15 -15.05
N GLU A 195 -3.90 -21.16 -16.07
CA GLU A 195 -3.62 -20.53 -17.36
C GLU A 195 -3.47 -19.01 -17.22
N LEU A 196 -4.41 -18.35 -16.52
CA LEU A 196 -4.38 -16.92 -16.28
C LEU A 196 -3.12 -16.48 -15.52
N LEU A 197 -2.69 -17.23 -14.51
CA LEU A 197 -1.51 -16.90 -13.71
C LEU A 197 -0.20 -17.45 -14.30
N GLN A 198 -0.29 -18.33 -15.30
CA GLN A 198 0.84 -19.08 -15.88
C GLN A 198 1.69 -19.75 -14.79
N SER A 199 1.04 -20.22 -13.75
CA SER A 199 1.69 -20.87 -12.62
C SER A 199 0.79 -21.94 -12.01
N ARG A 200 1.41 -23.07 -11.64
CA ARG A 200 0.77 -24.13 -10.87
C ARG A 200 0.52 -23.71 -9.42
N LEU A 201 1.45 -22.96 -8.83
CA LEU A 201 1.41 -22.56 -7.44
C LEU A 201 0.99 -21.10 -7.30
N VAL A 202 0.16 -20.80 -6.32
CA VAL A 202 -0.28 -19.45 -6.02
C VAL A 202 -0.12 -19.18 -4.52
N PHE A 203 0.66 -18.15 -4.20
CA PHE A 203 0.81 -17.67 -2.82
C PHE A 203 -0.17 -16.51 -2.56
N ILE A 204 -0.83 -16.56 -1.41
CA ILE A 204 -1.75 -15.53 -0.93
C ILE A 204 -1.29 -15.10 0.47
N GLY A 205 -0.91 -13.85 0.60
CA GLY A 205 -0.55 -13.25 1.87
C GLY A 205 -1.77 -13.02 2.78
N LEU A 206 -1.51 -12.75 4.06
CA LEU A 206 -2.54 -12.56 5.08
C LEU A 206 -3.46 -11.36 4.82
N THR A 207 -3.06 -10.43 3.97
CA THR A 207 -3.85 -9.26 3.60
C THR A 207 -5.01 -9.56 2.68
N GLN A 208 -5.02 -10.76 2.07
CA GLN A 208 -6.03 -11.19 1.09
C GLN A 208 -6.79 -12.46 1.53
N PRO A 209 -7.32 -12.54 2.78
CA PRO A 209 -7.98 -13.74 3.27
C PRO A 209 -9.24 -14.10 2.49
N GLN A 210 -9.89 -13.11 1.84
CA GLN A 210 -11.05 -13.34 0.97
C GLN A 210 -10.66 -14.07 -0.31
N VAL A 211 -9.47 -13.81 -0.87
CA VAL A 211 -8.94 -14.51 -2.04
C VAL A 211 -8.62 -15.95 -1.68
N ALA A 212 -7.92 -16.17 -0.55
CA ALA A 212 -7.64 -17.52 -0.06
C ALA A 212 -8.93 -18.32 0.18
N ARG A 213 -9.96 -17.70 0.78
CA ARG A 213 -11.28 -18.32 0.97
C ARG A 213 -11.93 -18.69 -0.37
N SER A 214 -11.88 -17.80 -1.37
CA SER A 214 -12.47 -18.06 -2.69
C SER A 214 -11.77 -19.22 -3.39
N LEU A 215 -10.44 -19.34 -3.29
CA LEU A 215 -9.68 -20.47 -3.83
C LEU A 215 -10.08 -21.79 -3.12
N ALA A 216 -10.18 -21.78 -1.81
CA ALA A 216 -10.61 -22.96 -1.04
C ALA A 216 -12.06 -23.37 -1.37
N MET A 217 -12.98 -22.39 -1.56
CA MET A 217 -14.37 -22.68 -2.01
C MET A 217 -14.42 -23.25 -3.43
N ASN A 218 -13.49 -22.85 -4.30
CA ASN A 218 -13.31 -23.44 -5.64
C ASN A 218 -12.54 -24.76 -5.61
N ARG A 219 -12.39 -25.37 -4.43
CA ARG A 219 -11.75 -26.67 -4.19
C ARG A 219 -10.29 -26.74 -4.60
N CYS A 220 -9.58 -25.60 -4.70
CA CYS A 220 -8.15 -25.61 -4.93
C CYS A 220 -7.44 -26.27 -3.74
N ALA A 221 -6.50 -27.15 -4.01
CA ALA A 221 -5.75 -27.84 -2.97
C ALA A 221 -4.81 -26.87 -2.23
N ILE A 222 -4.82 -26.91 -0.90
CA ILE A 222 -3.91 -26.15 -0.07
C ILE A 222 -2.61 -26.92 0.06
N ALA A 223 -1.53 -26.43 -0.60
CA ALA A 223 -0.20 -27.02 -0.50
C ALA A 223 0.54 -26.56 0.76
N TYR A 224 0.28 -25.31 1.19
CA TYR A 224 0.82 -24.74 2.43
C TYR A 224 -0.23 -23.84 3.10
N GLN A 225 -0.28 -23.91 4.43
CA GLN A 225 -1.05 -23.00 5.27
C GLN A 225 -0.25 -22.70 6.54
N GLY A 226 0.05 -21.43 6.77
CA GLY A 226 0.82 -20.96 7.93
C GLY A 226 0.30 -19.65 8.48
N VAL A 227 1.00 -19.15 9.50
CA VAL A 227 0.71 -17.84 10.12
C VAL A 227 1.09 -16.66 9.22
N ASP A 228 1.70 -16.91 8.09
CA ASP A 228 2.22 -15.91 7.16
C ASP A 228 1.55 -15.98 5.76
N GLY A 229 0.60 -16.91 5.55
CA GLY A 229 -0.18 -17.00 4.32
C GLY A 229 -0.57 -18.41 3.92
N TRP A 230 -1.01 -18.53 2.69
CA TRP A 230 -1.43 -19.79 2.05
C TRP A 230 -0.73 -19.96 0.72
N CYS A 231 -0.41 -21.22 0.36
CA CYS A 231 -0.05 -21.56 -1.00
C CYS A 231 -0.99 -22.64 -1.52
N PHE A 232 -1.59 -22.40 -2.68
CA PHE A 232 -2.49 -23.35 -3.33
C PHE A 232 -1.78 -24.01 -4.52
N ASP A 233 -2.05 -25.31 -4.71
CA ASP A 233 -1.64 -26.08 -5.89
C ASP A 233 -2.84 -26.21 -6.83
N LEU A 234 -2.80 -25.47 -7.92
CA LEU A 234 -3.89 -25.41 -8.90
C LEU A 234 -3.94 -26.66 -9.80
N ALA A 235 -2.87 -27.45 -9.86
CA ALA A 235 -2.80 -28.69 -10.63
C ALA A 235 -3.18 -29.94 -9.82
N ALA A 236 -3.30 -29.80 -8.49
CA ALA A 236 -3.70 -30.92 -7.64
C ALA A 236 -5.21 -31.22 -7.80
N PRO A 237 -5.63 -32.47 -7.54
CA PRO A 237 -7.05 -32.82 -7.54
C PRO A 237 -7.88 -31.92 -6.62
N PRO A 238 -9.12 -31.59 -7.01
CA PRO A 238 -10.01 -30.77 -6.19
C PRO A 238 -10.23 -31.38 -4.80
N VAL A 239 -10.11 -30.54 -3.76
CA VAL A 239 -10.29 -30.96 -2.36
C VAL A 239 -11.55 -30.28 -1.80
N ASP A 240 -12.42 -31.06 -1.15
CA ASP A 240 -13.55 -30.50 -0.41
C ASP A 240 -13.09 -30.03 0.97
N HIS A 241 -13.06 -28.73 1.17
CA HIS A 241 -12.68 -28.09 2.44
C HIS A 241 -13.86 -27.92 3.41
N GLY A 242 -15.04 -28.46 3.07
CA GLY A 242 -16.26 -28.34 3.89
C GLY A 242 -16.81 -26.92 4.02
N LEU A 243 -16.38 -26.01 3.16
CA LEU A 243 -16.84 -24.61 3.16
C LEU A 243 -18.18 -24.50 2.41
N PRO A 244 -19.17 -23.75 2.94
CA PRO A 244 -20.44 -23.53 2.24
C PRO A 244 -20.21 -22.76 0.94
N PRO A 245 -20.97 -23.06 -0.14
CA PRO A 245 -20.84 -22.39 -1.42
C PRO A 245 -21.09 -20.87 -1.28
N PRO A 246 -20.43 -20.04 -2.12
CA PRO A 246 -20.44 -18.58 -2.02
C PRO A 246 -21.85 -17.94 -2.05
N ASN A 247 -22.84 -18.62 -2.63
CA ASN A 247 -24.21 -18.11 -2.79
C ASN A 247 -25.20 -18.57 -1.70
N ALA A 248 -24.78 -19.35 -0.70
CA ALA A 248 -25.69 -19.85 0.33
C ALA A 248 -26.19 -18.77 1.31
N ARG A 249 -25.62 -17.54 1.30
CA ARG A 249 -26.03 -16.44 2.21
C ARG A 249 -26.87 -15.33 1.57
N ALA A 250 -27.16 -15.37 0.28
CA ALA A 250 -27.95 -14.32 -0.38
C ALA A 250 -29.46 -14.59 -0.44
N GLY A 251 -29.93 -15.66 0.16
CA GLY A 251 -31.35 -16.03 0.14
C GLY A 251 -31.88 -16.31 1.53
N SER A 252 -32.37 -15.32 2.24
CA SER A 252 -33.39 -15.33 3.28
C SER A 252 -33.05 -14.43 4.47
N GLY A 253 -33.54 -13.23 4.41
CA GLY A 253 -33.49 -12.30 5.53
C GLY A 253 -34.11 -10.96 5.16
N SER A 254 -35.32 -10.95 4.59
CA SER A 254 -36.14 -9.74 4.64
C SER A 254 -36.38 -9.40 6.10
N PRO A 255 -35.99 -8.21 6.59
CA PRO A 255 -36.36 -7.80 7.94
C PRO A 255 -37.90 -7.65 7.96
N GLN A 256 -38.59 -8.57 8.65
CA GLN A 256 -39.97 -8.35 9.06
C GLN A 256 -40.01 -7.07 9.90
N ARG A 257 -40.71 -6.03 9.37
CA ARG A 257 -41.09 -4.88 10.18
C ARG A 257 -42.03 -5.36 11.27
N PRO A 258 -41.80 -5.03 12.53
CA PRO A 258 -42.79 -5.25 13.57
C PRO A 258 -44.03 -4.37 13.35
N PRO A 259 -45.21 -4.80 13.84
CA PRO A 259 -46.47 -4.16 13.65
C PRO A 259 -46.57 -2.77 14.30
#